data_2a04df1eef09faec3249b8753b3998ad
#
_entry.id   2a04df1eef09faec3249b8753b3998ad
#
_cell.length_a   1.000
_cell.length_b   1.000
_cell.length_c   1.000
_cell.angle_alpha   90.00
_cell.angle_beta   90.00
_cell.angle_gamma   90.00
#
_symmetry.space_group_name_H-M   'P 1'
#
loop_
_entity.id
_entity.type
_entity.pdbx_description
1 polymer ?
#
loop_
_entity_poly.entity_id
_entity_poly.type
_entity_poly.pdbx_seq_one_letter_code
_entity_poly.pdbx_strand_id
1 'polypeptide(L)'
;MLQESISGRIDLLWIPVFRFASRAGCALALLLPLCPSGLAHAGQLTVTVVQSGDGGAYQDFTNALRNALLNQNIPLAVTGINKVIPDSGLVIAVGMKAAETVAASDAPFVLNVLVTKAGYEKLLRNFPHRAGSHTFSAIYLDQPVSRQAHLIAAILPDRHRVGLLYSTPPGELEQIRQEMGKRGLRLREKAVGTQSVPEALQELLLDSDMLLALPDSAIYNNSSIRNILLATYRSRVPLIGFSSAYVKAGALCAVFSAPEQIAAQVASLIRQFSETRLLPAAQYPQEFEVMVNERVARSLGLHVRSAIELRKGIKDEDGSK
;
A
#
# COMPACT_ATOMS: atom_id res chain seq x y z
N MET A 1 69.16 9.11 23.22
CA MET A 1 70.30 8.67 22.43
C MET A 1 70.00 9.01 20.98
N LEU A 2 70.55 10.10 20.60
CA LEU A 2 71.48 10.38 19.51
C LEU A 2 70.82 10.37 18.18
N GLN A 3 70.52 11.54 17.58
CA GLN A 3 71.44 12.45 16.83
C GLN A 3 72.02 11.72 15.60
N GLU A 4 72.01 12.21 14.38
CA GLU A 4 72.41 13.47 13.73
C GLU A 4 71.99 13.35 12.26
N SER A 5 71.43 14.32 11.56
CA SER A 5 72.05 15.55 11.04
C SER A 5 73.03 15.37 9.90
N ILE A 6 72.85 16.16 8.83
CA ILE A 6 73.82 16.87 7.93
C ILE A 6 73.24 16.87 6.51
N SER A 7 72.73 17.94 5.92
CA SER A 7 73.35 19.23 5.47
C SER A 7 74.22 19.12 4.21
N GLY A 8 73.94 19.97 3.24
CA GLY A 8 74.81 20.33 2.11
C GLY A 8 74.02 20.75 0.85
N ARG A 9 73.69 21.84 0.58
CA ARG A 9 74.17 23.20 0.18
C ARG A 9 74.98 23.26 -1.12
N ILE A 10 74.45 24.12 -2.04
CA ILE A 10 75.10 25.07 -2.98
C ILE A 10 75.61 24.43 -4.28
N ASP A 11 75.29 24.93 -5.50
CA ASP A 11 75.72 26.22 -6.04
C ASP A 11 75.01 26.62 -7.32
N LEU A 12 74.88 27.91 -7.43
CA LEU A 12 74.58 28.73 -8.60
C LEU A 12 75.57 28.52 -9.74
N LEU A 13 75.19 28.75 -10.97
CA LEU A 13 75.85 29.68 -11.86
C LEU A 13 75.26 29.71 -13.28
N TRP A 14 74.81 30.88 -13.67
CA TRP A 14 75.07 31.70 -14.90
C TRP A 14 74.25 31.50 -16.16
N ILE A 15 73.61 32.63 -16.47
CA ILE A 15 72.97 33.08 -17.71
C ILE A 15 74.06 33.33 -18.81
N PRO A 16 73.76 33.21 -20.11
CA PRO A 16 73.53 34.47 -20.79
C PRO A 16 72.38 34.51 -21.84
N VAL A 17 71.91 35.72 -21.97
CA VAL A 17 70.99 36.31 -22.94
C VAL A 17 71.50 36.14 -24.40
N PHE A 18 70.56 35.75 -25.30
CA PHE A 18 70.67 36.16 -26.69
C PHE A 18 69.26 36.53 -27.20
N ARG A 19 69.18 37.78 -27.58
CA ARG A 19 68.09 38.36 -28.35
C ARG A 19 68.21 37.91 -29.79
N PHE A 20 67.13 37.46 -30.42
CA PHE A 20 66.89 37.76 -31.88
C PHE A 20 65.37 37.79 -32.08
N ALA A 21 64.95 38.90 -32.71
CA ALA A 21 63.62 39.15 -33.18
C ALA A 21 63.40 38.51 -34.55
N SER A 22 62.28 37.86 -34.77
CA SER A 22 61.63 37.85 -36.07
C SER A 22 60.15 37.58 -35.98
N ARG A 23 59.42 38.48 -36.60
CA ARG A 23 57.95 38.46 -36.77
C ARG A 23 57.53 37.27 -37.63
N ALA A 24 56.68 36.42 -37.16
CA ALA A 24 55.78 35.62 -37.99
C ALA A 24 54.54 35.31 -37.20
N GLY A 25 53.41 35.85 -37.66
CA GLY A 25 52.12 35.59 -37.07
C GLY A 25 51.71 34.15 -37.33
N CYS A 26 51.38 33.44 -36.21
CA CYS A 26 50.62 32.22 -36.28
C CYS A 26 49.38 32.42 -35.44
N ALA A 27 48.23 32.52 -36.09
CA ALA A 27 46.92 32.46 -35.46
C ALA A 27 46.74 31.06 -34.83
N LEU A 28 46.89 31.01 -33.51
CA LEU A 28 46.55 29.81 -32.74
C LEU A 28 45.04 29.73 -32.62
N ALA A 29 44.41 29.02 -33.57
CA ALA A 29 43.00 28.65 -33.45
C ALA A 29 42.86 27.71 -32.24
N LEU A 30 42.30 28.22 -31.13
CA LEU A 30 41.84 27.43 -29.99
C LEU A 30 40.68 26.54 -30.47
N LEU A 31 40.99 25.33 -30.89
CA LEU A 31 40.03 24.22 -31.01
C LEU A 31 39.63 23.83 -29.57
N LEU A 32 38.63 24.50 -29.02
CA LEU A 32 37.85 23.99 -27.90
C LEU A 32 37.18 22.70 -28.41
N PRO A 33 37.45 21.55 -27.79
CA PRO A 33 36.63 20.38 -28.06
C PRO A 33 35.19 20.74 -27.63
N LEU A 34 34.28 20.86 -28.61
CA LEU A 34 32.85 20.74 -28.36
C LEU A 34 32.65 19.31 -27.80
N CYS A 35 32.72 19.17 -26.48
CA CYS A 35 32.09 18.04 -25.82
C CYS A 35 30.62 18.12 -26.22
N PRO A 36 30.06 17.14 -26.93
CA PRO A 36 28.63 17.05 -27.03
C PRO A 36 28.15 16.87 -25.55
N SER A 37 27.57 17.93 -25.00
CA SER A 37 26.76 17.80 -23.79
C SER A 37 25.69 16.80 -24.19
N GLY A 38 25.94 15.52 -23.92
CA GLY A 38 24.95 14.50 -23.97
C GLY A 38 23.88 14.98 -23.01
N LEU A 39 22.84 15.59 -23.56
CA LEU A 39 21.57 15.72 -22.84
C LEU A 39 21.23 14.29 -22.48
N ALA A 40 21.58 13.91 -21.23
CA ALA A 40 21.02 12.74 -20.62
C ALA A 40 19.51 12.97 -20.71
N HIS A 41 18.90 12.39 -21.70
CA HIS A 41 17.46 12.21 -21.72
C HIS A 41 17.20 11.39 -20.45
N ALA A 42 16.81 12.06 -19.38
CA ALA A 42 16.18 11.39 -18.28
C ALA A 42 15.02 10.65 -18.91
N GLY A 43 15.21 9.33 -19.12
CA GLY A 43 14.26 8.50 -19.84
C GLY A 43 12.90 8.73 -19.24
N GLN A 44 11.93 9.09 -20.08
CA GLN A 44 10.57 9.38 -19.66
C GLN A 44 10.10 8.20 -18.79
N LEU A 45 9.65 8.49 -17.56
CA LEU A 45 9.15 7.45 -16.65
C LEU A 45 8.03 6.67 -17.33
N THR A 46 8.21 5.38 -17.51
CA THR A 46 7.16 4.47 -17.97
C THR A 46 6.50 3.81 -16.76
N VAL A 47 5.18 3.83 -16.74
CA VAL A 47 4.39 3.16 -15.70
C VAL A 47 3.59 2.04 -16.36
N THR A 48 3.77 0.82 -15.85
CA THR A 48 3.03 -0.35 -16.34
C THR A 48 2.13 -0.90 -15.24
N VAL A 49 0.83 -0.98 -15.51
CA VAL A 49 -0.14 -1.64 -14.63
C VAL A 49 -0.27 -3.10 -15.03
N VAL A 50 -0.03 -4.01 -14.09
CA VAL A 50 -0.27 -5.45 -14.24
C VAL A 50 -1.49 -5.82 -13.40
N GLN A 51 -2.57 -6.30 -14.05
CA GLN A 51 -3.83 -6.60 -13.37
C GLN A 51 -4.00 -8.11 -13.12
N SER A 52 -4.55 -8.45 -11.95
CA SER A 52 -4.90 -9.84 -11.57
C SER A 52 -6.14 -10.37 -12.34
N GLY A 53 -6.92 -9.50 -12.98
CA GLY A 53 -8.15 -9.82 -13.73
C GLY A 53 -8.76 -8.59 -14.38
N ASP A 54 -9.79 -8.79 -15.18
CA ASP A 54 -10.35 -7.79 -16.10
C ASP A 54 -11.63 -7.07 -15.59
N GLY A 55 -11.95 -7.14 -14.31
CA GLY A 55 -13.22 -6.58 -13.83
C GLY A 55 -13.22 -6.00 -12.44
N GLY A 56 -14.36 -5.35 -12.11
CA GLY A 56 -14.64 -4.80 -10.79
C GLY A 56 -13.59 -3.80 -10.32
N ALA A 57 -13.17 -3.89 -9.07
CA ALA A 57 -12.27 -2.94 -8.43
C ALA A 57 -10.91 -2.77 -9.15
N TYR A 58 -10.44 -3.79 -9.88
CA TYR A 58 -9.18 -3.69 -10.63
C TYR A 58 -9.33 -2.74 -11.82
N GLN A 59 -10.45 -2.83 -12.55
CA GLN A 59 -10.75 -1.95 -13.67
C GLN A 59 -11.05 -0.53 -13.18
N ASP A 60 -11.82 -0.38 -12.10
CA ASP A 60 -12.15 0.91 -11.50
C ASP A 60 -10.88 1.65 -11.07
N PHE A 61 -9.96 0.95 -10.36
CA PHE A 61 -8.66 1.49 -9.99
C PHE A 61 -7.84 1.94 -11.21
N THR A 62 -7.74 1.09 -12.23
CA THR A 62 -6.91 1.37 -13.42
C THR A 62 -7.45 2.56 -14.21
N ASN A 63 -8.78 2.66 -14.35
CA ASN A 63 -9.43 3.79 -14.99
C ASN A 63 -9.21 5.08 -14.20
N ALA A 64 -9.36 5.04 -12.88
CA ALA A 64 -9.11 6.17 -12.00
C ALA A 64 -7.64 6.63 -12.06
N LEU A 65 -6.69 5.69 -12.03
CA LEU A 65 -5.27 5.99 -12.16
C LEU A 65 -4.94 6.63 -13.51
N ARG A 66 -5.49 6.07 -14.60
CA ARG A 66 -5.32 6.65 -15.94
C ARG A 66 -5.80 8.10 -15.97
N ASN A 67 -6.99 8.37 -15.44
CA ASN A 67 -7.54 9.72 -15.39
C ASN A 67 -6.68 10.66 -14.53
N ALA A 68 -6.15 10.20 -13.41
CA ALA A 68 -5.28 11.00 -12.54
C ALA A 68 -3.92 11.33 -13.19
N LEU A 69 -3.42 10.50 -14.10
CA LEU A 69 -2.14 10.70 -14.78
C LEU A 69 -2.26 11.44 -16.12
N LEU A 70 -3.46 11.58 -16.70
CA LEU A 70 -3.66 12.27 -17.98
C LEU A 70 -3.05 13.69 -18.00
N ASN A 71 -3.15 14.40 -16.90
CA ASN A 71 -2.63 15.77 -16.78
C ASN A 71 -1.13 15.84 -16.46
N GLN A 72 -0.45 14.70 -16.35
CA GLN A 72 0.96 14.63 -15.90
C GLN A 72 1.93 14.21 -17.01
N ASN A 73 1.44 13.95 -18.24
CA ASN A 73 2.22 13.43 -19.35
C ASN A 73 3.03 12.16 -19.02
N ILE A 74 2.53 11.35 -18.08
CA ILE A 74 3.14 10.06 -17.73
C ILE A 74 2.40 8.96 -18.49
N PRO A 75 3.06 8.27 -19.43
CA PRO A 75 2.45 7.18 -20.17
C PRO A 75 2.13 6.01 -19.26
N LEU A 76 0.89 5.49 -19.35
CA LEU A 76 0.40 4.34 -18.62
C LEU A 76 0.10 3.19 -19.57
N ALA A 77 0.89 2.13 -19.50
CA ALA A 77 0.60 0.86 -20.14
C ALA A 77 -0.21 -0.05 -19.21
N VAL A 78 -1.11 -0.84 -19.76
CA VAL A 78 -1.90 -1.82 -18.98
C VAL A 78 -1.72 -3.20 -19.59
N THR A 79 -1.41 -4.18 -18.75
CA THR A 79 -1.19 -5.57 -19.18
C THR A 79 -1.78 -6.56 -18.18
N GLY A 80 -2.01 -7.79 -18.60
CA GLY A 80 -2.40 -8.90 -17.71
C GLY A 80 -1.20 -9.72 -17.26
N ILE A 81 -1.42 -10.57 -16.26
CA ILE A 81 -0.39 -11.42 -15.64
C ILE A 81 0.28 -12.40 -16.61
N ASN A 82 -0.34 -12.72 -17.75
CA ASN A 82 0.18 -13.67 -18.73
C ASN A 82 1.06 -13.02 -19.81
N LYS A 83 1.40 -11.74 -19.69
CA LYS A 83 2.23 -11.00 -20.65
C LYS A 83 3.60 -10.69 -20.06
N VAL A 84 4.52 -10.32 -20.91
CA VAL A 84 5.86 -9.90 -20.50
C VAL A 84 5.78 -8.67 -19.61
N ILE A 85 6.40 -8.77 -18.43
CA ILE A 85 6.52 -7.66 -17.48
C ILE A 85 7.77 -6.87 -17.86
N PRO A 86 7.69 -5.54 -18.00
CA PRO A 86 8.84 -4.73 -18.33
C PRO A 86 9.95 -4.83 -17.26
N ASP A 87 11.19 -4.87 -17.71
CA ASP A 87 12.40 -4.84 -16.90
C ASP A 87 12.86 -3.40 -16.59
N SER A 88 12.10 -2.40 -16.98
CA SER A 88 12.38 -0.98 -16.77
C SER A 88 11.12 -0.21 -16.37
N GLY A 89 11.32 0.91 -15.67
CA GLY A 89 10.23 1.77 -15.20
C GLY A 89 9.61 1.32 -13.89
N LEU A 90 8.40 1.81 -13.61
CA LEU A 90 7.62 1.48 -12.40
C LEU A 90 6.48 0.53 -12.77
N VAL A 91 6.40 -0.61 -12.11
CA VAL A 91 5.32 -1.57 -12.25
C VAL A 91 4.32 -1.41 -11.09
N ILE A 92 3.06 -1.21 -11.43
CA ILE A 92 1.94 -1.20 -10.47
C ILE A 92 1.26 -2.57 -10.55
N ALA A 93 1.45 -3.40 -9.53
CA ALA A 93 0.84 -4.72 -9.45
C ALA A 93 -0.53 -4.62 -8.73
N VAL A 94 -1.62 -4.90 -9.45
CA VAL A 94 -3.00 -4.72 -8.99
C VAL A 94 -3.61 -6.06 -8.59
N GLY A 95 -3.77 -6.27 -7.28
CA GLY A 95 -4.28 -7.51 -6.67
C GLY A 95 -3.20 -8.58 -6.48
N MET A 96 -3.53 -9.61 -5.69
CA MET A 96 -2.55 -10.60 -5.22
C MET A 96 -1.88 -11.43 -6.32
N LYS A 97 -2.63 -11.87 -7.34
CA LYS A 97 -2.04 -12.67 -8.44
C LYS A 97 -1.01 -11.87 -9.23
N ALA A 98 -1.33 -10.60 -9.54
CA ALA A 98 -0.38 -9.70 -10.18
C ALA A 98 0.85 -9.45 -9.29
N ALA A 99 0.64 -9.22 -8.00
CA ALA A 99 1.71 -9.01 -7.03
C ALA A 99 2.67 -10.21 -6.94
N GLU A 100 2.15 -11.44 -6.91
CA GLU A 100 2.95 -12.67 -6.92
C GLU A 100 3.74 -12.81 -8.23
N THR A 101 3.09 -12.59 -9.39
CA THR A 101 3.74 -12.69 -10.70
C THR A 101 4.86 -11.65 -10.84
N VAL A 102 4.59 -10.39 -10.44
CA VAL A 102 5.58 -9.31 -10.52
C VAL A 102 6.70 -9.47 -9.50
N ALA A 103 6.42 -9.98 -8.31
CA ALA A 103 7.46 -10.26 -7.31
C ALA A 103 8.49 -11.28 -7.79
N ALA A 104 8.06 -12.24 -8.62
CA ALA A 104 8.92 -13.27 -9.23
C ALA A 104 9.67 -12.78 -10.50
N SER A 105 9.37 -11.58 -11.02
CA SER A 105 10.02 -11.02 -12.21
C SER A 105 11.25 -10.18 -11.86
N ASP A 106 11.96 -9.68 -12.87
CA ASP A 106 13.10 -8.77 -12.72
C ASP A 106 12.70 -7.29 -12.69
N ALA A 107 11.40 -6.97 -12.54
CA ALA A 107 10.92 -5.60 -12.45
C ALA A 107 11.65 -4.82 -11.35
N PRO A 108 12.35 -3.69 -11.67
CA PRO A 108 13.22 -3.03 -10.71
C PRO A 108 12.45 -2.27 -9.64
N PHE A 109 11.29 -1.70 -9.98
CA PHE A 109 10.45 -0.93 -9.05
C PHE A 109 9.00 -1.43 -9.12
N VAL A 110 8.46 -1.82 -7.99
CA VAL A 110 7.13 -2.41 -7.87
C VAL A 110 6.33 -1.75 -6.76
N LEU A 111 5.18 -1.22 -7.09
CA LEU A 111 4.18 -0.77 -6.13
C LEU A 111 2.96 -1.71 -6.20
N ASN A 112 2.75 -2.46 -5.13
CA ASN A 112 1.61 -3.37 -5.01
C ASN A 112 0.38 -2.61 -4.50
N VAL A 113 -0.76 -2.83 -5.11
CA VAL A 113 -2.02 -2.18 -4.72
C VAL A 113 -3.17 -3.18 -4.71
N LEU A 114 -4.22 -2.89 -3.95
CA LEU A 114 -5.35 -3.79 -3.76
C LEU A 114 -4.90 -5.18 -3.27
N VAL A 115 -3.85 -5.20 -2.46
CA VAL A 115 -3.32 -6.37 -1.75
C VAL A 115 -3.52 -6.19 -0.26
N THR A 116 -3.82 -7.26 0.46
CA THR A 116 -3.91 -7.20 1.91
C THR A 116 -2.51 -7.07 2.53
N LYS A 117 -2.41 -6.48 3.71
CA LYS A 117 -1.16 -6.42 4.47
C LYS A 117 -0.59 -7.81 4.71
N ALA A 118 -1.43 -8.76 5.17
CA ALA A 118 -1.03 -10.16 5.36
C ALA A 118 -0.53 -10.81 4.06
N GLY A 119 -1.17 -10.49 2.92
CA GLY A 119 -0.75 -10.94 1.59
C GLY A 119 0.62 -10.37 1.19
N TYR A 120 0.82 -9.07 1.41
CA TYR A 120 2.10 -8.41 1.14
C TYR A 120 3.23 -8.96 2.03
N GLU A 121 2.98 -9.15 3.32
CA GLU A 121 3.95 -9.78 4.22
C GLU A 121 4.30 -11.21 3.80
N LYS A 122 3.31 -11.97 3.29
CA LYS A 122 3.56 -13.29 2.71
C LYS A 122 4.43 -13.19 1.45
N LEU A 123 4.22 -12.20 0.58
CA LEU A 123 5.11 -11.96 -0.57
C LEU A 123 6.55 -11.73 -0.14
N LEU A 124 6.79 -10.89 0.87
CA LEU A 124 8.14 -10.62 1.37
C LEU A 124 8.81 -11.87 1.96
N ARG A 125 8.04 -12.76 2.58
CA ARG A 125 8.57 -14.07 3.04
C ARG A 125 8.94 -15.00 1.88
N ASN A 126 8.14 -15.00 0.81
CA ASN A 126 8.36 -15.85 -0.37
C ASN A 126 9.45 -15.30 -1.30
N PHE A 127 9.63 -13.97 -1.30
CA PHE A 127 10.61 -13.24 -2.12
C PHE A 127 11.50 -12.34 -1.24
N PRO A 128 12.41 -12.92 -0.43
CA PRO A 128 13.20 -12.16 0.56
C PRO A 128 14.07 -11.07 -0.06
N HIS A 129 14.50 -11.22 -1.32
CA HIS A 129 15.28 -10.22 -2.05
C HIS A 129 14.51 -8.90 -2.31
N ARG A 130 13.17 -8.92 -2.18
CA ARG A 130 12.30 -7.73 -2.27
C ARG A 130 12.17 -7.00 -0.94
N ALA A 131 12.52 -7.63 0.18
CA ALA A 131 12.37 -7.05 1.50
C ALA A 131 13.40 -5.93 1.77
N GLY A 132 12.97 -4.88 2.46
CA GLY A 132 13.86 -3.79 2.92
C GLY A 132 14.38 -2.86 1.82
N SER A 133 13.92 -3.00 0.59
CA SER A 133 14.32 -2.15 -0.53
C SER A 133 13.29 -1.04 -0.76
N HIS A 134 13.77 0.18 -1.07
CA HIS A 134 12.92 1.27 -1.56
C HIS A 134 12.43 1.05 -3.01
N THR A 135 12.50 -0.18 -3.49
CA THR A 135 12.11 -0.58 -4.85
C THR A 135 10.87 -1.47 -4.88
N PHE A 136 10.43 -1.97 -3.70
CA PHE A 136 9.26 -2.83 -3.57
C PHE A 136 8.40 -2.36 -2.41
N SER A 137 7.19 -1.86 -2.70
CA SER A 137 6.29 -1.25 -1.72
C SER A 137 4.84 -1.66 -1.96
N ALA A 138 3.94 -1.20 -1.08
CA ALA A 138 2.51 -1.41 -1.23
C ALA A 138 1.66 -0.26 -0.67
N ILE A 139 0.46 -0.08 -1.23
CA ILE A 139 -0.68 0.53 -0.56
C ILE A 139 -1.66 -0.60 -0.26
N TYR A 140 -1.89 -0.86 1.03
CA TYR A 140 -2.73 -1.96 1.47
C TYR A 140 -4.20 -1.75 1.11
N LEU A 141 -4.92 -2.85 0.96
CA LEU A 141 -6.38 -2.83 0.88
C LEU A 141 -7.02 -2.61 2.26
N ASP A 142 -6.32 -3.09 3.29
CA ASP A 142 -6.77 -3.03 4.69
C ASP A 142 -6.82 -1.58 5.19
N GLN A 143 -7.66 -1.36 6.20
CA GLN A 143 -7.70 -0.13 6.97
C GLN A 143 -6.88 -0.30 8.25
N PRO A 144 -6.25 0.76 8.79
CA PRO A 144 -5.63 0.70 10.11
C PRO A 144 -6.61 0.14 11.16
N VAL A 145 -6.10 -0.71 12.05
CA VAL A 145 -6.91 -1.30 13.11
C VAL A 145 -7.59 -0.24 13.97
N SER A 146 -6.95 0.91 14.19
CA SER A 146 -7.53 2.04 14.91
C SER A 146 -8.82 2.56 14.29
N ARG A 147 -8.89 2.67 12.94
CA ARG A 147 -10.10 3.08 12.22
C ARG A 147 -11.23 2.07 12.39
N GLN A 148 -10.90 0.77 12.30
CA GLN A 148 -11.89 -0.31 12.50
C GLN A 148 -12.43 -0.30 13.92
N ALA A 149 -11.57 -0.21 14.92
CA ALA A 149 -11.95 -0.17 16.33
C ALA A 149 -12.81 1.07 16.66
N HIS A 150 -12.46 2.24 16.09
CA HIS A 150 -13.27 3.45 16.23
C HIS A 150 -14.67 3.26 15.62
N LEU A 151 -14.75 2.77 14.37
CA LEU A 151 -16.04 2.51 13.73
C LEU A 151 -16.92 1.60 14.59
N ILE A 152 -16.37 0.50 15.11
CA ILE A 152 -17.08 -0.46 15.93
C ILE A 152 -17.62 0.19 17.21
N ALA A 153 -16.79 0.91 17.94
CA ALA A 153 -17.19 1.60 19.16
C ALA A 153 -18.23 2.68 18.92
N ALA A 154 -18.13 3.41 17.79
CA ALA A 154 -19.01 4.51 17.47
C ALA A 154 -20.36 4.06 16.91
N ILE A 155 -20.44 2.93 16.17
CA ILE A 155 -21.67 2.46 15.53
C ILE A 155 -22.61 1.75 16.51
N LEU A 156 -22.07 1.06 17.51
CA LEU A 156 -22.81 0.27 18.49
C LEU A 156 -22.26 0.51 19.92
N PRO A 157 -22.45 1.70 20.50
CA PRO A 157 -21.79 2.11 21.74
C PRO A 157 -22.20 1.26 22.95
N ASP A 158 -23.39 0.65 22.91
CA ASP A 158 -23.91 -0.19 23.99
C ASP A 158 -23.51 -1.67 23.88
N ARG A 159 -22.68 -2.01 22.85
CA ARG A 159 -22.25 -3.38 22.59
C ARG A 159 -20.73 -3.48 22.71
N HIS A 160 -20.25 -4.51 23.42
CA HIS A 160 -18.85 -4.57 23.80
C HIS A 160 -18.11 -5.84 23.37
N ARG A 161 -18.83 -6.93 23.01
CA ARG A 161 -18.23 -8.22 22.64
C ARG A 161 -18.09 -8.33 21.13
N VAL A 162 -16.85 -8.20 20.65
CA VAL A 162 -16.53 -8.26 19.22
C VAL A 162 -16.00 -9.64 18.87
N GLY A 163 -16.78 -10.41 18.12
CA GLY A 163 -16.35 -11.71 17.59
C GLY A 163 -15.36 -11.50 16.43
N LEU A 164 -14.31 -12.29 16.42
CA LEU A 164 -13.31 -12.36 15.33
C LEU A 164 -13.07 -13.82 14.96
N LEU A 165 -13.49 -14.19 13.75
CA LEU A 165 -13.24 -15.51 13.16
C LEU A 165 -12.08 -15.42 12.19
N TYR A 166 -11.11 -16.32 12.30
CA TYR A 166 -9.96 -16.38 11.40
C TYR A 166 -9.53 -17.83 11.07
N SER A 167 -8.95 -18.03 9.90
CA SER A 167 -8.36 -19.32 9.51
C SER A 167 -6.94 -19.47 10.08
N THR A 168 -6.17 -18.40 10.04
CA THR A 168 -4.84 -18.26 10.64
C THR A 168 -4.81 -16.97 11.44
N PRO A 169 -4.18 -16.95 12.64
CA PRO A 169 -4.10 -15.74 13.43
C PRO A 169 -3.54 -14.58 12.60
N PRO A 170 -4.26 -13.44 12.52
CA PRO A 170 -3.74 -12.26 11.84
C PRO A 170 -2.44 -11.79 12.48
N GLY A 171 -1.49 -11.32 11.67
CA GLY A 171 -0.23 -10.76 12.19
C GLY A 171 -0.44 -9.57 13.12
N GLU A 172 -1.56 -8.87 12.98
CA GLU A 172 -1.95 -7.72 13.80
C GLU A 172 -2.88 -8.08 14.97
N LEU A 173 -3.04 -9.37 15.31
CA LEU A 173 -4.01 -9.81 16.33
C LEU A 173 -3.82 -9.09 17.66
N GLU A 174 -2.57 -8.92 18.10
CA GLU A 174 -2.27 -8.22 19.34
C GLU A 174 -2.61 -6.72 19.26
N GLN A 175 -2.35 -6.09 18.12
CA GLN A 175 -2.76 -4.71 17.88
C GLN A 175 -4.29 -4.58 17.88
N ILE A 176 -5.02 -5.56 17.30
CA ILE A 176 -6.48 -5.60 17.33
C ILE A 176 -6.98 -5.66 18.79
N ARG A 177 -6.40 -6.54 19.64
CA ARG A 177 -6.75 -6.61 21.06
C ARG A 177 -6.56 -5.28 21.78
N GLN A 178 -5.40 -4.65 21.57
CA GLN A 178 -5.05 -3.38 22.20
C GLN A 178 -5.98 -2.25 21.76
N GLU A 179 -6.23 -2.09 20.46
CA GLU A 179 -7.08 -1.03 19.93
C GLU A 179 -8.56 -1.21 20.34
N MET A 180 -9.03 -2.46 20.40
CA MET A 180 -10.37 -2.77 20.93
C MET A 180 -10.43 -2.46 22.43
N GLY A 181 -9.44 -2.90 23.21
CA GLY A 181 -9.37 -2.66 24.65
C GLY A 181 -9.35 -1.18 25.04
N LYS A 182 -8.62 -0.34 24.30
CA LYS A 182 -8.60 1.13 24.50
C LYS A 182 -10.00 1.77 24.42
N ARG A 183 -10.93 1.11 23.72
CA ARG A 183 -12.32 1.58 23.51
C ARG A 183 -13.36 0.81 24.33
N GLY A 184 -12.91 0.03 25.31
CA GLY A 184 -13.80 -0.77 26.18
C GLY A 184 -14.42 -1.99 25.47
N LEU A 185 -13.92 -2.33 24.27
CA LEU A 185 -14.39 -3.50 23.53
C LEU A 185 -13.61 -4.75 23.94
N ARG A 186 -14.30 -5.88 24.00
CA ARG A 186 -13.74 -7.19 24.36
C ARG A 186 -13.71 -8.08 23.13
N LEU A 187 -12.53 -8.45 22.68
CA LEU A 187 -12.38 -9.36 21.54
C LEU A 187 -12.72 -10.80 21.98
N ARG A 188 -13.57 -11.47 21.18
CA ARG A 188 -13.89 -12.88 21.24
C ARG A 188 -13.32 -13.55 20.01
N GLU A 189 -12.29 -14.34 20.19
CA GLU A 189 -11.51 -14.91 19.11
C GLU A 189 -11.84 -16.38 18.90
N LYS A 190 -11.96 -16.78 17.63
CA LYS A 190 -12.14 -18.17 17.25
C LYS A 190 -11.31 -18.48 16.00
N ALA A 191 -10.37 -19.39 16.14
CA ALA A 191 -9.73 -20.04 15.00
C ALA A 191 -10.67 -21.11 14.44
N VAL A 192 -10.80 -21.20 13.11
CA VAL A 192 -11.58 -22.27 12.47
C VAL A 192 -10.93 -23.63 12.76
N GLY A 193 -9.59 -23.72 12.67
CA GLY A 193 -8.87 -24.94 12.97
C GLY A 193 -9.30 -26.11 12.08
N THR A 194 -9.68 -27.22 12.70
CA THR A 194 -10.19 -28.43 12.02
C THR A 194 -11.72 -28.44 11.88
N GLN A 195 -12.43 -27.47 12.48
CA GLN A 195 -13.89 -27.33 12.36
C GLN A 195 -14.28 -26.77 10.99
N SER A 196 -15.54 -26.92 10.63
CA SER A 196 -16.10 -26.18 9.51
C SER A 196 -16.32 -24.70 9.88
N VAL A 197 -16.27 -23.80 8.90
CA VAL A 197 -16.57 -22.37 9.12
C VAL A 197 -17.95 -22.16 9.77
N PRO A 198 -19.04 -22.85 9.36
CA PRO A 198 -20.33 -22.71 10.02
C PRO A 198 -20.34 -23.09 11.50
N GLU A 199 -19.68 -24.18 11.90
CA GLU A 199 -19.61 -24.62 13.30
C GLU A 199 -18.85 -23.60 14.15
N ALA A 200 -17.64 -23.22 13.73
CA ALA A 200 -16.82 -22.24 14.44
C ALA A 200 -17.55 -20.88 14.54
N LEU A 201 -18.27 -20.48 13.48
CA LEU A 201 -19.09 -19.26 13.50
C LEU A 201 -20.23 -19.34 14.49
N GLN A 202 -20.99 -20.44 14.52
CA GLN A 202 -22.10 -20.62 15.48
C GLN A 202 -21.63 -20.49 16.92
N GLU A 203 -20.53 -21.16 17.29
CA GLU A 203 -19.96 -21.06 18.63
C GLU A 203 -19.56 -19.61 18.97
N LEU A 204 -18.90 -18.91 18.04
CA LEU A 204 -18.47 -17.53 18.24
C LEU A 204 -19.66 -16.57 18.43
N LEU A 205 -20.73 -16.76 17.66
CA LEU A 205 -21.93 -15.90 17.73
C LEU A 205 -22.67 -15.99 19.05
N LEU A 206 -22.57 -17.10 19.83
CA LEU A 206 -23.19 -17.25 21.14
C LEU A 206 -22.65 -16.26 22.17
N ASP A 207 -21.37 -15.84 22.04
CA ASP A 207 -20.73 -14.93 23.01
C ASP A 207 -20.27 -13.62 22.34
N SER A 208 -20.91 -13.21 21.23
CA SER A 208 -20.58 -11.99 20.52
C SER A 208 -21.79 -11.07 20.36
N ASP A 209 -21.56 -9.77 20.48
CA ASP A 209 -22.56 -8.73 20.22
C ASP A 209 -22.53 -8.26 18.77
N MET A 210 -21.38 -8.42 18.11
CA MET A 210 -21.11 -8.12 16.72
C MET A 210 -19.96 -8.98 16.20
N LEU A 211 -19.89 -9.18 14.88
CA LEU A 211 -18.82 -9.94 14.22
C LEU A 211 -17.98 -8.99 13.37
N LEU A 212 -16.68 -8.93 13.61
CA LEU A 212 -15.72 -8.23 12.76
C LEU A 212 -15.20 -9.20 11.69
N ALA A 213 -15.42 -8.87 10.42
CA ALA A 213 -14.82 -9.57 9.30
C ALA A 213 -13.49 -8.91 8.92
N LEU A 214 -12.44 -9.72 8.78
CA LEU A 214 -11.17 -9.33 8.18
C LEU A 214 -11.01 -9.97 6.82
N PRO A 215 -10.15 -9.46 5.92
CA PRO A 215 -9.88 -10.07 4.63
C PRO A 215 -9.17 -11.43 4.73
N ASP A 216 -9.91 -12.48 5.06
CA ASP A 216 -9.48 -13.87 5.11
C ASP A 216 -10.26 -14.67 4.06
N SER A 217 -9.63 -14.98 2.94
CA SER A 217 -10.28 -15.64 1.80
C SER A 217 -10.71 -17.08 2.08
N ALA A 218 -10.16 -17.75 3.10
CA ALA A 218 -10.59 -19.07 3.52
C ALA A 218 -11.97 -19.02 4.21
N ILE A 219 -12.32 -17.88 4.80
CA ILE A 219 -13.58 -17.68 5.53
C ILE A 219 -14.54 -16.81 4.71
N TYR A 220 -14.09 -15.62 4.32
CA TYR A 220 -14.91 -14.59 3.69
C TYR A 220 -14.70 -14.55 2.17
N ASN A 221 -15.42 -15.40 1.47
CA ASN A 221 -15.36 -15.52 0.01
C ASN A 221 -16.77 -15.59 -0.60
N ASN A 222 -16.86 -15.60 -1.93
CA ASN A 222 -18.16 -15.58 -2.65
C ASN A 222 -19.08 -16.77 -2.32
N SER A 223 -18.53 -17.91 -1.93
CA SER A 223 -19.31 -19.11 -1.59
C SER A 223 -19.82 -19.12 -0.17
N SER A 224 -19.11 -18.50 0.77
CA SER A 224 -19.41 -18.53 2.22
C SER A 224 -20.15 -17.30 2.71
N ILE A 225 -19.93 -16.13 2.11
CA ILE A 225 -20.42 -14.84 2.65
C ILE A 225 -21.92 -14.79 2.85
N ARG A 226 -22.69 -15.36 1.92
CA ARG A 226 -24.16 -15.40 2.04
C ARG A 226 -24.62 -16.16 3.29
N ASN A 227 -23.99 -17.30 3.57
CA ASN A 227 -24.31 -18.12 4.75
C ASN A 227 -23.86 -17.44 6.04
N ILE A 228 -22.70 -16.79 6.05
CA ILE A 228 -22.20 -16.01 7.19
C ILE A 228 -23.19 -14.87 7.51
N LEU A 229 -23.59 -14.07 6.52
CA LEU A 229 -24.55 -12.98 6.68
C LEU A 229 -25.91 -13.48 7.19
N LEU A 230 -26.37 -14.63 6.70
CA LEU A 230 -27.62 -15.21 7.17
C LEU A 230 -27.52 -15.71 8.63
N ALA A 231 -26.41 -16.33 9.00
CA ALA A 231 -26.16 -16.80 10.35
C ALA A 231 -26.10 -15.63 11.35
N THR A 232 -25.32 -14.59 11.02
CA THR A 232 -25.18 -13.38 11.84
C THR A 232 -26.51 -12.65 12.00
N TYR A 233 -27.31 -12.55 10.93
CA TYR A 233 -28.64 -11.94 10.96
C TYR A 233 -29.61 -12.72 11.89
N ARG A 234 -29.66 -14.05 11.75
CA ARG A 234 -30.50 -14.92 12.60
C ARG A 234 -30.13 -14.85 14.08
N SER A 235 -28.83 -14.72 14.37
CA SER A 235 -28.32 -14.58 15.73
C SER A 235 -28.45 -13.14 16.28
N ARG A 236 -28.96 -12.18 15.49
CA ARG A 236 -29.00 -10.74 15.82
C ARG A 236 -27.62 -10.15 16.15
N VAL A 237 -26.56 -10.72 15.60
CA VAL A 237 -25.18 -10.29 15.74
C VAL A 237 -24.78 -9.64 14.40
N PRO A 238 -24.78 -8.28 14.29
CA PRO A 238 -24.45 -7.63 13.03
C PRO A 238 -23.02 -7.87 12.61
N LEU A 239 -22.79 -8.02 11.29
CA LEU A 239 -21.48 -8.13 10.69
C LEU A 239 -20.93 -6.72 10.39
N ILE A 240 -19.71 -6.45 10.83
CA ILE A 240 -18.90 -5.30 10.41
C ILE A 240 -17.98 -5.80 9.30
N GLY A 241 -18.18 -5.30 8.10
CA GLY A 241 -17.42 -5.72 6.90
C GLY A 241 -16.15 -4.91 6.69
N PHE A 242 -15.40 -5.27 5.65
CA PHE A 242 -14.17 -4.58 5.23
C PHE A 242 -14.26 -3.96 3.82
N SER A 243 -15.43 -3.96 3.18
CA SER A 243 -15.63 -3.33 1.88
C SER A 243 -17.09 -2.93 1.65
N SER A 244 -17.32 -2.04 0.67
CA SER A 244 -18.67 -1.66 0.23
C SER A 244 -19.50 -2.86 -0.25
N ALA A 245 -18.87 -3.86 -0.86
CA ALA A 245 -19.54 -5.06 -1.34
C ALA A 245 -20.16 -5.85 -0.20
N TYR A 246 -19.49 -5.95 0.96
CA TYR A 246 -20.04 -6.61 2.15
C TYR A 246 -21.26 -5.88 2.71
N VAL A 247 -21.23 -4.55 2.73
CA VAL A 247 -22.37 -3.74 3.19
C VAL A 247 -23.56 -3.88 2.24
N LYS A 248 -23.31 -3.87 0.93
CA LYS A 248 -24.35 -4.11 -0.09
C LYS A 248 -24.92 -5.53 0.01
N ALA A 249 -24.10 -6.52 0.39
CA ALA A 249 -24.53 -7.90 0.59
C ALA A 249 -25.33 -8.13 1.89
N GLY A 250 -25.26 -7.23 2.88
CA GLY A 250 -26.02 -7.32 4.14
C GLY A 250 -25.21 -7.12 5.42
N ALA A 251 -23.93 -6.75 5.37
CA ALA A 251 -23.22 -6.29 6.55
C ALA A 251 -23.79 -4.96 7.07
N LEU A 252 -23.65 -4.69 8.37
CA LEU A 252 -24.17 -3.47 9.00
C LEU A 252 -23.41 -2.24 8.50
N CYS A 253 -22.09 -2.29 8.51
CA CYS A 253 -21.23 -1.20 8.06
C CYS A 253 -19.85 -1.71 7.66
N ALA A 254 -19.06 -0.82 7.05
CA ALA A 254 -17.64 -1.02 6.78
C ALA A 254 -16.93 0.33 6.72
N VAL A 255 -15.64 0.34 7.09
CA VAL A 255 -14.66 1.36 6.73
C VAL A 255 -13.75 0.76 5.67
N PHE A 256 -13.53 1.45 4.56
CA PHE A 256 -12.77 0.97 3.40
C PHE A 256 -12.28 2.13 2.56
N SER A 257 -11.34 1.89 1.66
CA SER A 257 -10.96 2.87 0.64
C SER A 257 -11.51 2.46 -0.72
N ALA A 258 -12.08 3.42 -1.42
CA ALA A 258 -12.54 3.21 -2.78
C ALA A 258 -11.34 3.09 -3.74
N PRO A 259 -11.48 2.34 -4.86
CA PRO A 259 -10.42 2.22 -5.86
C PRO A 259 -9.88 3.57 -6.34
N GLU A 260 -10.75 4.57 -6.46
CA GLU A 260 -10.42 5.94 -6.88
C GLU A 260 -9.54 6.66 -5.86
N GLN A 261 -9.78 6.46 -4.57
CA GLN A 261 -8.97 7.04 -3.48
C GLN A 261 -7.56 6.43 -3.47
N ILE A 262 -7.47 5.11 -3.65
CA ILE A 262 -6.18 4.41 -3.77
C ILE A 262 -5.45 4.89 -5.03
N ALA A 263 -6.15 5.04 -6.16
CA ALA A 263 -5.56 5.53 -7.42
C ALA A 263 -5.01 6.96 -7.28
N ALA A 264 -5.71 7.84 -6.59
CA ALA A 264 -5.23 9.20 -6.32
C ALA A 264 -3.94 9.20 -5.47
N GLN A 265 -3.87 8.35 -4.45
CA GLN A 265 -2.66 8.18 -3.64
C GLN A 265 -1.51 7.61 -4.48
N VAL A 266 -1.77 6.60 -5.32
CA VAL A 266 -0.78 6.05 -6.27
C VAL A 266 -0.27 7.11 -7.23
N ALA A 267 -1.15 7.93 -7.81
CA ALA A 267 -0.74 9.02 -8.71
C ALA A 267 0.19 10.03 -8.02
N SER A 268 -0.05 10.32 -6.74
CA SER A 268 0.85 11.16 -5.94
C SER A 268 2.21 10.49 -5.71
N LEU A 269 2.23 9.18 -5.42
CA LEU A 269 3.47 8.42 -5.27
C LEU A 269 4.25 8.29 -6.58
N ILE A 270 3.58 8.17 -7.73
CA ILE A 270 4.23 8.15 -9.04
C ILE A 270 4.95 9.48 -9.30
N ARG A 271 4.35 10.62 -8.94
CA ARG A 271 5.01 11.93 -9.03
C ARG A 271 6.27 11.99 -8.16
N GLN A 272 6.15 11.63 -6.88
CA GLN A 272 7.30 11.59 -5.99
C GLN A 272 8.39 10.64 -6.51
N PHE A 273 8.01 9.46 -7.00
CA PHE A 273 8.93 8.49 -7.60
C PHE A 273 9.62 9.04 -8.86
N SER A 274 8.94 9.85 -9.67
CA SER A 274 9.55 10.46 -10.88
C SER A 274 10.75 11.34 -10.54
N GLU A 275 10.74 11.97 -9.36
CA GLU A 275 11.78 12.86 -8.86
C GLU A 275 12.88 12.11 -8.09
N THR A 276 12.46 11.19 -7.20
CA THR A 276 13.37 10.57 -6.22
C THR A 276 13.87 9.19 -6.62
N ARG A 277 13.17 8.49 -7.52
CA ARG A 277 13.38 7.08 -7.85
C ARG A 277 13.33 6.13 -6.64
N LEU A 278 12.66 6.54 -5.58
CA LEU A 278 12.45 5.77 -4.36
C LEU A 278 10.95 5.59 -4.10
N LEU A 279 10.56 4.38 -3.73
CA LEU A 279 9.23 4.10 -3.21
C LEU A 279 9.24 4.26 -1.68
N PRO A 280 8.17 4.81 -1.09
CA PRO A 280 8.04 4.85 0.37
C PRO A 280 7.88 3.43 0.93
N ALA A 281 7.98 3.28 2.24
CA ALA A 281 7.59 2.05 2.91
C ALA A 281 6.12 1.71 2.60
N ALA A 282 5.80 0.42 2.66
CA ALA A 282 4.42 -0.04 2.49
C ALA A 282 3.50 0.60 3.54
N GLN A 283 2.32 1.05 3.12
CA GLN A 283 1.47 1.92 3.91
C GLN A 283 -0.02 1.63 3.74
N TYR A 284 -0.82 2.07 4.69
CA TYR A 284 -2.27 2.05 4.59
C TYR A 284 -2.79 3.17 3.68
N PRO A 285 -4.03 3.03 3.17
CA PRO A 285 -4.70 4.10 2.45
C PRO A 285 -4.87 5.35 3.33
N GLN A 286 -4.60 6.52 2.75
CA GLN A 286 -4.77 7.79 3.45
C GLN A 286 -6.25 8.18 3.54
N GLU A 287 -6.96 8.12 2.41
CA GLU A 287 -8.38 8.43 2.34
C GLU A 287 -9.23 7.17 2.46
N PHE A 288 -10.39 7.31 3.07
CA PHE A 288 -11.34 6.22 3.31
C PHE A 288 -12.78 6.71 3.27
N GLU A 289 -13.69 5.73 3.14
CA GLU A 289 -15.13 5.89 3.23
C GLU A 289 -15.69 5.05 4.38
N VAL A 290 -16.84 5.48 4.88
CA VAL A 290 -17.70 4.68 5.75
C VAL A 290 -19.02 4.45 5.04
N MET A 291 -19.48 3.20 5.02
CA MET A 291 -20.80 2.85 4.51
C MET A 291 -21.60 2.18 5.63
N VAL A 292 -22.87 2.54 5.76
CA VAL A 292 -23.82 1.99 6.72
C VAL A 292 -25.03 1.44 5.98
N ASN A 293 -25.46 0.24 6.32
CA ASN A 293 -26.69 -0.37 5.81
C ASN A 293 -27.86 -0.09 6.76
N GLU A 294 -28.54 1.02 6.55
CA GLU A 294 -29.67 1.43 7.38
C GLU A 294 -30.83 0.42 7.36
N ARG A 295 -31.00 -0.38 6.28
CA ARG A 295 -32.03 -1.42 6.23
C ARG A 295 -31.72 -2.55 7.20
N VAL A 296 -30.46 -2.98 7.24
CA VAL A 296 -29.99 -3.98 8.21
C VAL A 296 -30.09 -3.41 9.63
N ALA A 297 -29.69 -2.18 9.86
CA ALA A 297 -29.81 -1.54 11.17
C ALA A 297 -31.27 -1.56 11.65
N ARG A 298 -32.20 -1.07 10.85
CA ARG A 298 -33.65 -1.08 11.20
C ARG A 298 -34.20 -2.48 11.42
N SER A 299 -33.83 -3.47 10.60
CA SER A 299 -34.32 -4.85 10.74
C SER A 299 -33.79 -5.55 11.99
N LEU A 300 -32.66 -5.14 12.51
CA LEU A 300 -32.07 -5.61 13.77
C LEU A 300 -32.49 -4.76 15.00
N GLY A 301 -33.30 -3.70 14.78
CA GLY A 301 -33.69 -2.78 15.84
C GLY A 301 -32.55 -1.92 16.38
N LEU A 302 -31.55 -1.63 15.55
CA LEU A 302 -30.36 -0.88 15.92
C LEU A 302 -30.51 0.60 15.53
N HIS A 303 -30.16 1.48 16.47
CA HIS A 303 -30.02 2.92 16.20
C HIS A 303 -28.54 3.20 15.93
N VAL A 304 -28.24 3.62 14.73
CA VAL A 304 -26.85 3.85 14.28
C VAL A 304 -26.67 5.29 13.82
N ARG A 305 -25.46 5.81 14.01
CA ARG A 305 -25.07 7.12 13.47
C ARG A 305 -24.98 7.05 11.95
N SER A 306 -25.11 8.20 11.30
CA SER A 306 -24.92 8.28 9.85
C SER A 306 -23.48 7.98 9.43
N ALA A 307 -23.29 7.51 8.20
CA ALA A 307 -21.96 7.28 7.63
C ALA A 307 -21.06 8.53 7.65
N ILE A 308 -21.67 9.71 7.46
CA ILE A 308 -20.95 11.02 7.48
C ILE A 308 -20.41 11.32 8.88
N GLU A 309 -21.23 11.16 9.91
CA GLU A 309 -20.82 11.39 11.31
C GLU A 309 -19.73 10.41 11.75
N LEU A 310 -19.87 9.13 11.39
CA LEU A 310 -18.88 8.10 11.69
C LEU A 310 -17.55 8.39 11.00
N ARG A 311 -17.58 8.72 9.70
CA ARG A 311 -16.37 9.08 8.95
C ARG A 311 -15.68 10.31 9.55
N LYS A 312 -16.46 11.33 9.93
CA LYS A 312 -15.92 12.53 10.56
C LYS A 312 -15.20 12.18 11.88
N GLY A 313 -15.85 11.43 12.78
CA GLY A 313 -15.24 11.04 14.04
C GLY A 313 -13.92 10.27 13.86
N ILE A 314 -13.84 9.37 12.87
CA ILE A 314 -12.60 8.64 12.56
C ILE A 314 -11.52 9.59 12.05
N LYS A 315 -11.85 10.54 11.15
CA LYS A 315 -10.89 11.52 10.62
C LYS A 315 -10.35 12.44 11.71
N ASP A 316 -11.20 12.90 12.61
CA ASP A 316 -10.82 13.76 13.73
C ASP A 316 -9.81 13.05 14.66
N GLU A 317 -9.97 11.74 14.91
CA GLU A 317 -9.01 10.95 15.69
C GLU A 317 -7.70 10.69 14.94
N ASP A 318 -7.75 10.40 13.63
CA ASP A 318 -6.55 10.18 12.81
C ASP A 318 -5.69 11.46 12.70
N GLY A 319 -6.31 12.64 12.64
CA GLY A 319 -5.63 13.92 12.57
C GLY A 319 -5.06 14.43 13.89
N SER A 320 -5.44 13.80 15.02
CA SER A 320 -4.96 14.13 16.37
C SER A 320 -3.74 13.31 16.81
N LYS A 321 -3.26 12.38 16.00
CA LYS A 321 -2.07 11.55 16.23
C LYS A 321 -0.89 12.06 15.42
#